data_f22d05b6d83b48828a9568bcfc196139
#
_entry.id   f22d05b6d83b48828a9568bcfc196139
#
_cell.length_a   1.000
_cell.length_b   1.000
_cell.length_c   1.000
_cell.angle_alpha   90.00
_cell.angle_beta   90.00
_cell.angle_gamma   90.00
#
_symmetry.space_group_name_H-M   'P 1'
#
loop_
_entity.id
_entity.type
_entity.pdbx_description
1 polymer ?
#
loop_
_entity_poly.entity_id
_entity_poly.type
_entity_poly.pdbx_seq_one_letter_code
_entity_poly.pdbx_strand_id
1 'polypeptide(L)'
;MLRDCYSACRGALQNGGIEAPDFEALCLLEHVTGYGRSGLIAHGDAPVPEEQQALLRELTQKRLTHYPLQYLLGEWSFMGFPLSVGEGVLIPRDDTEVCTDLCLEHLKGKPNAAAIDLCSGSGAIAVALAKLTDCHMTAVELCEKAFYFLETNIELNQAAVTPIKSDVMSCFLDFEDDIFDLIVSNPPYIKSADLPTLQKEVQFEPSLALDGGESGFDFYEAILCNWTQKLRHGGAMVFELGENQAAYVAALMRNQGFENIRTELDFGGTERAIIGIRQ
;
A
#
# COMPACT_ATOMS: atom_id res chain seq x y z
N MET A 1 12.79 -26.87 20.76
CA MET A 1 12.78 -25.64 21.58
C MET A 1 12.57 -24.46 20.70
N LEU A 2 12.16 -23.30 21.25
CA LEU A 2 11.86 -22.09 20.46
C LEU A 2 13.07 -21.64 19.64
N ARG A 3 14.27 -21.63 20.26
CA ARG A 3 15.53 -21.27 19.58
C ARG A 3 15.87 -22.20 18.41
N ASP A 4 15.58 -23.50 18.56
CA ASP A 4 15.87 -24.51 17.52
C ASP A 4 14.91 -24.29 16.33
N CYS A 5 13.64 -23.99 16.61
CA CYS A 5 12.62 -23.68 15.58
C CYS A 5 13.01 -22.44 14.78
N TYR A 6 13.40 -21.36 15.48
CA TYR A 6 13.90 -20.16 14.84
C TYR A 6 15.12 -20.44 13.96
N SER A 7 16.14 -21.12 14.52
CA SER A 7 17.39 -21.41 13.82
C SER A 7 17.17 -22.27 12.57
N ALA A 8 16.26 -23.24 12.65
CA ALA A 8 15.92 -24.10 11.52
C ALA A 8 15.18 -23.31 10.41
N CYS A 9 14.18 -22.49 10.79
CA CYS A 9 13.46 -21.62 9.86
C CYS A 9 14.42 -20.64 9.17
N ARG A 10 15.19 -19.89 9.95
CA ARG A 10 16.20 -18.95 9.44
C ARG A 10 17.19 -19.61 8.48
N GLY A 11 17.75 -20.78 8.88
CA GLY A 11 18.69 -21.51 8.05
C GLY A 11 18.09 -21.98 6.73
N ALA A 12 16.81 -22.41 6.74
CA ALA A 12 16.11 -22.79 5.52
C ALA A 12 15.90 -21.59 4.59
N LEU A 13 15.42 -20.44 5.11
CA LEU A 13 15.22 -19.22 4.35
C LEU A 13 16.54 -18.69 3.76
N GLN A 14 17.62 -18.69 4.55
CA GLN A 14 18.95 -18.27 4.10
C GLN A 14 19.49 -19.17 2.96
N ASN A 15 19.35 -20.48 3.11
CA ASN A 15 19.78 -21.44 2.08
C ASN A 15 18.92 -21.35 0.80
N GLY A 16 17.65 -20.93 0.95
CA GLY A 16 16.73 -20.69 -0.14
C GLY A 16 16.91 -19.33 -0.85
N GLY A 17 17.85 -18.50 -0.38
CA GLY A 17 18.16 -17.21 -1.00
C GLY A 17 17.18 -16.09 -0.68
N ILE A 18 16.42 -16.20 0.42
CA ILE A 18 15.56 -15.11 0.91
C ILE A 18 16.45 -13.99 1.47
N GLU A 19 16.19 -12.75 1.09
CA GLU A 19 17.09 -11.59 1.34
C GLU A 19 17.21 -11.23 2.82
N ALA A 20 16.11 -11.33 3.59
CA ALA A 20 16.06 -10.95 5.00
C ALA A 20 15.71 -12.13 5.92
N PRO A 21 16.49 -13.25 5.92
CA PRO A 21 16.11 -14.49 6.57
C PRO A 21 15.97 -14.39 8.10
N ASP A 22 16.73 -13.50 8.74
CA ASP A 22 16.64 -13.28 10.19
C ASP A 22 15.31 -12.60 10.57
N PHE A 23 14.91 -11.58 9.83
CA PHE A 23 13.68 -10.86 10.04
C PHE A 23 12.47 -11.74 9.73
N GLU A 24 12.45 -12.38 8.56
CA GLU A 24 11.32 -13.19 8.12
C GLU A 24 11.11 -14.44 9.00
N ALA A 25 12.20 -15.10 9.42
CA ALA A 25 12.09 -16.20 10.37
C ALA A 25 11.52 -15.78 11.72
N LEU A 26 11.83 -14.57 12.18
CA LEU A 26 11.26 -14.00 13.39
C LEU A 26 9.76 -13.71 13.24
N CYS A 27 9.35 -13.11 12.14
CA CYS A 27 7.94 -12.85 11.85
C CYS A 27 7.12 -14.16 11.79
N LEU A 28 7.61 -15.17 11.08
CA LEU A 28 6.95 -16.48 11.00
C LEU A 28 6.89 -17.19 12.38
N LEU A 29 7.97 -17.11 13.16
CA LEU A 29 7.98 -17.66 14.50
C LEU A 29 6.95 -16.98 15.41
N GLU A 30 6.93 -15.65 15.39
CA GLU A 30 6.00 -14.84 16.18
C GLU A 30 4.55 -15.11 15.80
N HIS A 31 4.27 -15.17 14.50
CA HIS A 31 2.94 -15.52 13.97
C HIS A 31 2.44 -16.88 14.49
N VAL A 32 3.32 -17.89 14.55
CA VAL A 32 2.95 -19.26 14.95
C VAL A 32 2.90 -19.43 16.45
N THR A 33 3.82 -18.78 17.19
CA THR A 33 4.04 -19.07 18.63
C THR A 33 3.62 -17.94 19.56
N GLY A 34 3.41 -16.71 19.03
CA GLY A 34 3.24 -15.49 19.82
C GLY A 34 4.53 -14.94 20.43
N TYR A 35 5.69 -15.56 20.18
CA TYR A 35 6.97 -15.13 20.71
C TYR A 35 7.79 -14.38 19.66
N GLY A 36 7.80 -13.05 19.72
CA GLY A 36 8.69 -12.21 18.95
C GLY A 36 10.12 -12.19 19.48
N ARG A 37 10.90 -11.20 19.07
CA ARG A 37 12.34 -11.08 19.39
C ARG A 37 12.64 -11.13 20.90
N SER A 38 11.90 -10.40 21.71
CA SER A 38 12.05 -10.40 23.18
C SER A 38 11.71 -11.75 23.80
N GLY A 39 10.65 -12.39 23.30
CA GLY A 39 10.24 -13.73 23.71
C GLY A 39 11.30 -14.79 23.37
N LEU A 40 11.90 -14.73 22.19
CA LEU A 40 12.99 -15.62 21.78
C LEU A 40 14.23 -15.50 22.69
N ILE A 41 14.56 -14.27 23.11
CA ILE A 41 15.68 -14.03 24.05
C ILE A 41 15.36 -14.58 25.43
N ALA A 42 14.18 -14.30 25.96
CA ALA A 42 13.80 -14.65 27.32
C ALA A 42 13.43 -16.14 27.50
N HIS A 43 12.84 -16.75 26.46
CA HIS A 43 12.23 -18.07 26.51
C HIS A 43 12.76 -19.02 25.42
N GLY A 44 13.99 -18.82 24.93
CA GLY A 44 14.57 -19.59 23.83
C GLY A 44 14.60 -21.11 24.06
N ASP A 45 14.63 -21.57 25.33
CA ASP A 45 14.62 -22.96 25.72
C ASP A 45 13.19 -23.49 26.02
N ALA A 46 12.15 -22.67 25.81
CA ALA A 46 10.77 -23.13 25.97
C ALA A 46 10.41 -24.19 24.91
N PRO A 47 9.64 -25.23 25.29
CA PRO A 47 9.18 -26.24 24.33
C PRO A 47 8.14 -25.61 23.40
N VAL A 48 8.21 -25.91 22.11
CA VAL A 48 7.21 -25.54 21.11
C VAL A 48 6.36 -26.79 20.82
N PRO A 49 5.00 -26.68 20.89
CA PRO A 49 4.13 -27.80 20.54
C PRO A 49 4.38 -28.30 19.11
N GLU A 50 4.22 -29.61 18.89
CA GLU A 50 4.51 -30.26 17.59
C GLU A 50 3.65 -29.66 16.47
N GLU A 51 2.42 -29.29 16.77
CA GLU A 51 1.49 -28.63 15.83
C GLU A 51 2.02 -27.28 15.33
N GLN A 52 2.53 -26.45 16.25
CA GLN A 52 3.18 -25.19 15.92
C GLN A 52 4.49 -25.38 15.14
N GLN A 53 5.27 -26.39 15.48
CA GLN A 53 6.47 -26.72 14.71
C GLN A 53 6.12 -27.17 13.28
N ALA A 54 5.06 -27.95 13.12
CA ALA A 54 4.58 -28.37 11.80
C ALA A 54 4.10 -27.20 10.97
N LEU A 55 3.30 -26.29 11.55
CA LEU A 55 2.85 -25.08 10.89
C LEU A 55 4.02 -24.17 10.48
N LEU A 56 4.99 -23.94 11.37
CA LEU A 56 6.17 -23.15 11.03
C LEU A 56 6.96 -23.74 9.85
N ARG A 57 7.11 -25.08 9.82
CA ARG A 57 7.74 -25.78 8.68
C ARG A 57 6.95 -25.56 7.38
N GLU A 58 5.63 -25.68 7.44
CA GLU A 58 4.74 -25.46 6.28
C GLU A 58 4.88 -24.04 5.74
N LEU A 59 4.74 -23.03 6.61
CA LEU A 59 4.88 -21.61 6.22
C LEU A 59 6.29 -21.32 5.67
N THR A 60 7.34 -21.89 6.28
CA THR A 60 8.71 -21.78 5.78
C THR A 60 8.83 -22.35 4.36
N GLN A 61 8.27 -23.54 4.11
CA GLN A 61 8.29 -24.15 2.78
C GLN A 61 7.51 -23.31 1.75
N LYS A 62 6.36 -22.76 2.13
CA LYS A 62 5.58 -21.88 1.26
C LYS A 62 6.36 -20.59 0.95
N ARG A 63 7.04 -19.99 1.93
CA ARG A 63 7.90 -18.82 1.72
C ARG A 63 9.07 -19.10 0.76
N LEU A 64 9.65 -20.28 0.81
CA LEU A 64 10.71 -20.70 -0.11
C LEU A 64 10.27 -20.80 -1.58
N THR A 65 8.98 -20.81 -1.86
CA THR A 65 8.45 -20.63 -3.24
C THR A 65 8.37 -19.17 -3.66
N HIS A 66 8.89 -18.24 -2.88
CA HIS A 66 8.75 -16.79 -3.01
C HIS A 66 7.33 -16.26 -2.77
N TYR A 67 6.46 -17.06 -2.15
CA TYR A 67 5.14 -16.57 -1.74
C TYR A 67 5.32 -15.45 -0.70
N PRO A 68 4.65 -14.30 -0.85
CA PRO A 68 4.88 -13.11 -0.01
C PRO A 68 4.73 -13.40 1.49
N LEU A 69 5.69 -12.91 2.29
CA LEU A 69 5.64 -13.03 3.75
C LEU A 69 4.34 -12.48 4.31
N GLN A 70 3.93 -11.30 3.86
CA GLN A 70 2.74 -10.60 4.33
C GLN A 70 1.46 -11.41 4.11
N TYR A 71 1.38 -12.13 2.99
CA TYR A 71 0.25 -13.03 2.73
C TYR A 71 0.27 -14.28 3.62
N LEU A 72 1.46 -14.72 4.06
CA LEU A 72 1.57 -15.81 5.05
C LEU A 72 1.12 -15.37 6.43
N LEU A 73 1.43 -14.12 6.79
CA LEU A 73 1.05 -13.54 8.09
C LEU A 73 -0.42 -13.12 8.13
N GLY A 74 -1.03 -12.79 6.97
CA GLY A 74 -2.40 -12.30 6.86
C GLY A 74 -2.59 -10.85 7.29
N GLU A 75 -1.52 -10.22 7.78
CA GLU A 75 -1.54 -8.81 8.21
C GLU A 75 -0.21 -8.12 7.93
N TRP A 76 -0.25 -6.80 7.78
CA TRP A 76 0.92 -5.94 7.67
C TRP A 76 0.67 -4.59 8.34
N SER A 77 1.72 -3.86 8.68
CA SER A 77 1.59 -2.52 9.26
C SER A 77 1.82 -1.45 8.20
N PHE A 78 1.06 -0.37 8.23
CA PHE A 78 1.27 0.83 7.43
C PHE A 78 1.00 2.07 8.29
N MET A 79 1.93 3.04 8.35
CA MET A 79 1.85 4.23 9.21
C MET A 79 1.52 3.88 10.68
N GLY A 80 1.93 2.70 11.16
CA GLY A 80 1.65 2.19 12.50
C GLY A 80 0.25 1.57 12.69
N PHE A 81 -0.58 1.48 11.64
CA PHE A 81 -1.89 0.83 11.68
C PHE A 81 -1.82 -0.59 11.14
N PRO A 82 -2.41 -1.60 11.82
CA PRO A 82 -2.49 -2.96 11.32
C PRO A 82 -3.48 -3.03 10.15
N LEU A 83 -3.08 -3.70 9.07
CA LEU A 83 -3.92 -3.93 7.91
C LEU A 83 -3.97 -5.43 7.60
N SER A 84 -5.16 -5.96 7.41
CA SER A 84 -5.34 -7.30 6.83
C SER A 84 -4.94 -7.30 5.36
N VAL A 85 -4.16 -8.28 4.95
CA VAL A 85 -3.69 -8.45 3.57
C VAL A 85 -3.72 -9.92 3.17
N GLY A 86 -3.84 -10.19 1.87
CA GLY A 86 -3.86 -11.54 1.34
C GLY A 86 -3.94 -11.56 -0.18
N GLU A 87 -4.12 -12.75 -0.76
CA GLU A 87 -4.20 -12.89 -2.22
C GLU A 87 -5.32 -12.02 -2.83
N GLY A 88 -4.94 -11.17 -3.76
CA GLY A 88 -5.86 -10.30 -4.50
C GLY A 88 -5.86 -8.85 -4.08
N VAL A 89 -5.00 -8.44 -3.14
CA VAL A 89 -4.75 -7.04 -2.81
C VAL A 89 -3.27 -6.73 -2.86
N LEU A 90 -2.90 -5.51 -3.29
CA LEU A 90 -1.53 -5.02 -3.22
C LEU A 90 -1.08 -4.93 -1.75
N ILE A 91 0.09 -5.47 -1.45
CA ILE A 91 0.69 -5.34 -0.12
C ILE A 91 1.14 -3.88 0.07
N PRO A 92 0.73 -3.19 1.15
CA PRO A 92 1.19 -1.83 1.44
C PRO A 92 2.72 -1.75 1.48
N ARG A 93 3.27 -0.70 0.85
CA ARG A 93 4.71 -0.44 0.77
C ARG A 93 5.10 0.72 1.68
N ASP A 94 6.29 0.64 2.26
CA ASP A 94 6.84 1.75 3.05
C ASP A 94 7.02 3.03 2.20
N ASP A 95 7.32 2.88 0.92
CA ASP A 95 7.43 4.02 -0.03
C ASP A 95 6.12 4.79 -0.17
N THR A 96 4.97 4.14 -0.01
CA THR A 96 3.64 4.78 -0.05
C THR A 96 3.43 5.74 1.14
N GLU A 97 4.19 5.58 2.23
CA GLU A 97 4.14 6.50 3.37
C GLU A 97 4.55 7.92 2.95
N VAL A 98 5.48 8.07 2.01
CA VAL A 98 5.90 9.38 1.46
C VAL A 98 4.72 10.11 0.81
N CYS A 99 3.90 9.38 0.03
CA CYS A 99 2.69 9.92 -0.57
C CYS A 99 1.67 10.34 0.51
N THR A 100 1.53 9.52 1.54
CA THR A 100 0.62 9.79 2.67
C THR A 100 1.07 11.02 3.46
N ASP A 101 2.37 11.20 3.69
CA ASP A 101 2.92 12.37 4.39
C ASP A 101 2.63 13.67 3.65
N LEU A 102 2.71 13.70 2.31
CA LEU A 102 2.30 14.86 1.51
C LEU A 102 0.81 15.20 1.71
N CYS A 103 -0.03 14.17 1.79
CA CYS A 103 -1.46 14.35 2.06
C CYS A 103 -1.69 14.94 3.46
N LEU A 104 -1.00 14.41 4.49
CA LEU A 104 -1.07 14.90 5.88
C LEU A 104 -0.61 16.35 5.98
N GLU A 105 0.47 16.72 5.29
CA GLU A 105 0.95 18.10 5.23
C GLU A 105 -0.11 19.03 4.65
N HIS A 106 -0.74 18.64 3.52
CA HIS A 106 -1.78 19.44 2.86
C HIS A 106 -3.05 19.58 3.71
N LEU A 107 -3.44 18.54 4.43
CA LEU A 107 -4.64 18.52 5.29
C LEU A 107 -4.42 19.23 6.64
N LYS A 108 -3.19 19.55 6.99
CA LYS A 108 -2.86 20.20 8.27
C LYS A 108 -3.60 21.53 8.43
N GLY A 109 -4.39 21.63 9.50
CA GLY A 109 -5.20 22.82 9.79
C GLY A 109 -6.45 22.98 8.94
N LYS A 110 -6.86 21.94 8.21
CA LYS A 110 -8.10 21.89 7.41
C LYS A 110 -9.10 20.89 8.02
N PRO A 111 -9.76 21.20 9.14
CA PRO A 111 -10.75 20.30 9.72
C PRO A 111 -11.92 20.11 8.74
N ASN A 112 -12.48 18.90 8.73
CA ASN A 112 -13.58 18.51 7.85
C ASN A 112 -13.27 18.63 6.34
N ALA A 113 -12.00 18.63 5.94
CA ALA A 113 -11.62 18.55 4.54
C ALA A 113 -12.23 17.30 3.88
N ALA A 114 -12.72 17.41 2.66
CA ALA A 114 -13.17 16.28 1.88
C ALA A 114 -12.00 15.68 1.10
N ALA A 115 -11.69 14.41 1.35
CA ALA A 115 -10.59 13.71 0.71
C ALA A 115 -11.06 12.41 0.04
N ILE A 116 -10.42 12.03 -1.05
CA ILE A 116 -10.69 10.77 -1.75
C ILE A 116 -9.39 10.07 -2.14
N ASP A 117 -9.36 8.75 -1.90
CA ASP A 117 -8.28 7.84 -2.31
C ASP A 117 -8.77 7.01 -3.49
N LEU A 118 -8.11 7.16 -4.62
CA LEU A 118 -8.42 6.47 -5.87
C LEU A 118 -7.48 5.29 -6.07
N CYS A 119 -8.02 4.13 -6.44
CA CYS A 119 -7.29 2.86 -6.48
C CYS A 119 -6.81 2.44 -5.09
N SER A 120 -7.70 2.46 -4.10
CA SER A 120 -7.35 2.38 -2.67
C SER A 120 -6.74 1.04 -2.23
N GLY A 121 -6.89 -0.05 -3.01
CA GLY A 121 -6.35 -1.36 -2.68
C GLY A 121 -6.83 -1.85 -1.31
N SER A 122 -5.90 -2.06 -0.39
CA SER A 122 -6.19 -2.44 1.00
C SER A 122 -6.76 -1.30 1.86
N GLY A 123 -6.80 -0.07 1.34
CA GLY A 123 -7.17 1.13 2.07
C GLY A 123 -6.06 1.73 2.92
N ALA A 124 -4.81 1.40 2.66
CA ALA A 124 -3.68 1.84 3.48
C ALA A 124 -3.64 3.37 3.65
N ILE A 125 -3.68 4.12 2.54
CA ILE A 125 -3.69 5.60 2.55
C ILE A 125 -4.97 6.10 3.22
N ALA A 126 -6.13 5.58 2.81
CA ALA A 126 -7.43 6.04 3.31
C ALA A 126 -7.57 5.87 4.82
N VAL A 127 -7.19 4.68 5.35
CA VAL A 127 -7.22 4.39 6.79
C VAL A 127 -6.27 5.33 7.54
N ALA A 128 -5.03 5.48 7.07
CA ALA A 128 -4.04 6.36 7.71
C ALA A 128 -4.53 7.81 7.77
N LEU A 129 -5.04 8.38 6.66
CA LEU A 129 -5.55 9.74 6.62
C LEU A 129 -6.76 9.93 7.54
N ALA A 130 -7.72 9.00 7.53
CA ALA A 130 -8.89 9.06 8.41
C ALA A 130 -8.55 8.94 9.91
N LYS A 131 -7.45 8.25 10.25
CA LYS A 131 -7.00 8.09 11.64
C LYS A 131 -6.13 9.23 12.13
N LEU A 132 -5.41 9.90 11.23
CA LEU A 132 -4.43 10.94 11.59
C LEU A 132 -4.96 12.37 11.37
N THR A 133 -6.15 12.50 10.75
CA THR A 133 -6.77 13.80 10.49
C THR A 133 -8.29 13.77 10.79
N ASP A 134 -8.94 14.93 10.74
CA ASP A 134 -10.40 15.05 10.85
C ASP A 134 -11.06 15.17 9.45
N CYS A 135 -10.46 14.59 8.40
CA CYS A 135 -11.03 14.66 7.06
C CYS A 135 -12.21 13.69 6.88
N HIS A 136 -13.12 14.05 5.97
CA HIS A 136 -14.13 13.14 5.45
C HIS A 136 -13.52 12.31 4.31
N MET A 137 -13.16 11.06 4.62
CA MET A 137 -12.42 10.21 3.70
C MET A 137 -13.34 9.30 2.89
N THR A 138 -13.17 9.32 1.57
CA THR A 138 -13.77 8.36 0.63
C THR A 138 -12.67 7.50 0.02
N ALA A 139 -12.93 6.22 -0.22
CA ALA A 139 -11.98 5.29 -0.82
C ALA A 139 -12.63 4.53 -1.97
N VAL A 140 -12.04 4.56 -3.17
CA VAL A 140 -12.57 3.91 -4.37
C VAL A 140 -11.68 2.75 -4.76
N GLU A 141 -12.28 1.56 -4.89
CA GLU A 141 -11.61 0.34 -5.30
C GLU A 141 -12.48 -0.46 -6.28
N LEU A 142 -11.86 -0.95 -7.37
CA LEU A 142 -12.54 -1.70 -8.42
C LEU A 142 -12.60 -3.20 -8.12
N CYS A 143 -11.47 -3.77 -7.67
CA CYS A 143 -11.30 -5.20 -7.51
C CYS A 143 -12.10 -5.72 -6.30
N GLU A 144 -12.97 -6.71 -6.51
CA GLU A 144 -13.79 -7.34 -5.46
C GLU A 144 -12.95 -7.81 -4.26
N LYS A 145 -11.81 -8.45 -4.52
CA LYS A 145 -10.94 -8.99 -3.46
C LYS A 145 -10.26 -7.86 -2.68
N ALA A 146 -9.74 -6.84 -3.38
CA ALA A 146 -9.12 -5.70 -2.74
C ALA A 146 -10.16 -4.89 -1.95
N PHE A 147 -11.36 -4.73 -2.48
CA PHE A 147 -12.48 -4.07 -1.79
C PHE A 147 -12.87 -4.78 -0.49
N TYR A 148 -12.86 -6.12 -0.48
CA TYR A 148 -13.06 -6.89 0.76
C TYR A 148 -12.00 -6.54 1.83
N PHE A 149 -10.72 -6.41 1.44
CA PHE A 149 -9.66 -5.99 2.37
C PHE A 149 -9.84 -4.54 2.80
N LEU A 150 -10.25 -3.64 1.89
CA LEU A 150 -10.58 -2.26 2.23
C LEU A 150 -11.64 -2.18 3.34
N GLU A 151 -12.77 -2.85 3.17
CA GLU A 151 -13.84 -2.88 4.18
C GLU A 151 -13.35 -3.49 5.50
N THR A 152 -12.62 -4.62 5.43
CA THR A 152 -12.04 -5.28 6.61
C THR A 152 -11.10 -4.34 7.37
N ASN A 153 -10.26 -3.58 6.67
CA ASN A 153 -9.29 -2.67 7.28
C ASN A 153 -9.93 -1.40 7.86
N ILE A 154 -11.00 -0.91 7.23
CA ILE A 154 -11.83 0.17 7.78
C ILE A 154 -12.43 -0.28 9.13
N GLU A 155 -13.00 -1.48 9.19
CA GLU A 155 -13.58 -2.03 10.42
C GLU A 155 -12.51 -2.30 11.49
N LEU A 156 -11.41 -2.98 11.11
CA LEU A 156 -10.29 -3.32 12.00
C LEU A 156 -9.75 -2.08 12.71
N ASN A 157 -9.59 -0.98 11.98
CA ASN A 157 -9.03 0.26 12.50
C ASN A 157 -10.10 1.23 13.02
N GLN A 158 -11.39 0.91 12.89
CA GLN A 158 -12.49 1.84 13.22
C GLN A 158 -12.28 3.19 12.53
N ALA A 159 -11.88 3.16 11.25
CA ALA A 159 -11.56 4.35 10.47
C ALA A 159 -12.83 4.96 9.87
N ALA A 160 -12.95 6.30 9.90
CA ALA A 160 -14.09 7.02 9.33
C ALA A 160 -13.92 7.18 7.81
N VAL A 161 -13.98 6.07 7.07
CA VAL A 161 -13.82 6.01 5.61
C VAL A 161 -15.12 5.51 4.98
N THR A 162 -15.55 6.15 3.89
CA THR A 162 -16.68 5.68 3.05
C THR A 162 -16.11 4.88 1.87
N PRO A 163 -16.21 3.54 1.86
CA PRO A 163 -15.74 2.73 0.75
C PRO A 163 -16.75 2.75 -0.41
N ILE A 164 -16.23 2.86 -1.64
CA ILE A 164 -17.03 2.81 -2.87
C ILE A 164 -16.39 1.78 -3.81
N LYS A 165 -17.14 0.73 -4.14
CA LYS A 165 -16.71 -0.25 -5.13
C LYS A 165 -17.08 0.24 -6.51
N SER A 166 -16.10 0.81 -7.23
CA SER A 166 -16.32 1.37 -8.57
C SER A 166 -15.01 1.52 -9.34
N ASP A 167 -15.15 1.79 -10.64
CA ASP A 167 -14.03 2.08 -11.53
C ASP A 167 -13.73 3.58 -11.52
N VAL A 168 -12.50 3.95 -11.14
CA VAL A 168 -12.02 5.36 -11.13
C VAL A 168 -12.08 6.01 -12.51
N MET A 169 -12.09 5.21 -13.59
CA MET A 169 -12.20 5.70 -14.96
C MET A 169 -13.61 6.19 -15.32
N SER A 170 -14.62 5.88 -14.51
CA SER A 170 -16.02 6.24 -14.80
C SER A 170 -16.75 6.86 -13.62
N CYS A 171 -16.46 6.50 -12.38
CA CYS A 171 -17.22 6.95 -11.21
C CYS A 171 -17.05 8.43 -10.88
N PHE A 172 -16.10 9.13 -11.51
CA PHE A 172 -16.01 10.59 -11.39
C PHE A 172 -17.30 11.31 -11.81
N LEU A 173 -18.14 10.67 -12.65
CA LEU A 173 -19.44 11.17 -13.07
C LEU A 173 -20.48 11.23 -11.95
N ASP A 174 -20.27 10.46 -10.88
CA ASP A 174 -21.17 10.38 -9.73
C ASP A 174 -20.89 11.50 -8.70
N PHE A 175 -19.83 12.27 -8.91
CA PHE A 175 -19.41 13.34 -8.01
C PHE A 175 -19.64 14.72 -8.66
N GLU A 176 -20.05 15.67 -7.85
CA GLU A 176 -20.12 17.08 -8.25
C GLU A 176 -18.70 17.65 -8.46
N ASP A 177 -18.60 18.77 -9.16
CA ASP A 177 -17.34 19.51 -9.29
C ASP A 177 -17.03 20.29 -8.00
N ASP A 178 -15.76 20.60 -7.77
CA ASP A 178 -15.28 21.44 -6.66
C ASP A 178 -15.68 20.92 -5.25
N ILE A 179 -15.69 19.60 -5.05
CA ILE A 179 -16.08 19.01 -3.75
C ILE A 179 -14.91 18.50 -2.89
N PHE A 180 -13.78 18.13 -3.49
CA PHE A 180 -12.65 17.58 -2.75
C PHE A 180 -11.57 18.63 -2.46
N ASP A 181 -11.02 18.58 -1.26
CA ASP A 181 -9.83 19.33 -0.84
C ASP A 181 -8.54 18.56 -1.15
N LEU A 182 -8.65 17.22 -1.25
CA LEU A 182 -7.55 16.34 -1.58
C LEU A 182 -8.04 15.15 -2.41
N ILE A 183 -7.33 14.87 -3.51
CA ILE A 183 -7.41 13.61 -4.25
C ILE A 183 -6.04 12.97 -4.18
N VAL A 184 -5.98 11.73 -3.71
CA VAL A 184 -4.75 10.94 -3.66
C VAL A 184 -4.92 9.63 -4.42
N SER A 185 -3.85 9.13 -5.03
CA SER A 185 -3.84 7.82 -5.64
C SER A 185 -2.44 7.21 -5.62
N ASN A 186 -2.38 5.93 -5.31
CA ASN A 186 -1.29 5.03 -5.70
C ASN A 186 -1.82 4.17 -6.86
N PRO A 187 -1.83 4.67 -8.09
CA PRO A 187 -2.44 3.96 -9.21
C PRO A 187 -1.49 2.90 -9.77
N PRO A 188 -1.98 1.91 -10.52
CA PRO A 188 -1.12 1.03 -11.30
C PRO A 188 -0.24 1.84 -12.25
N TYR A 189 1.09 1.64 -12.20
CA TYR A 189 2.06 2.45 -12.96
C TYR A 189 3.17 1.65 -13.63
N ILE A 190 3.15 0.32 -13.53
CA ILE A 190 4.16 -0.54 -14.17
C ILE A 190 3.75 -0.78 -15.61
N LYS A 191 4.71 -0.68 -16.54
CA LYS A 191 4.42 -1.00 -17.95
C LYS A 191 4.04 -2.47 -18.09
N SER A 192 3.03 -2.76 -18.90
CA SER A 192 2.57 -4.13 -19.12
C SER A 192 3.70 -5.08 -19.53
N ALA A 193 4.68 -4.60 -20.32
CA ALA A 193 5.81 -5.38 -20.77
C ALA A 193 6.80 -5.75 -19.64
N ASP A 194 6.84 -4.98 -18.55
CA ASP A 194 7.77 -5.17 -17.44
C ASP A 194 7.21 -6.11 -16.35
N LEU A 195 5.90 -6.34 -16.31
CA LEU A 195 5.24 -7.21 -15.31
C LEU A 195 5.90 -8.59 -15.15
N PRO A 196 6.26 -9.32 -16.24
CA PRO A 196 6.90 -10.64 -16.10
C PRO A 196 8.32 -10.59 -15.52
N THR A 197 8.94 -9.41 -15.46
CA THR A 197 10.32 -9.23 -15.00
C THR A 197 10.40 -8.80 -13.53
N LEU A 198 9.27 -8.54 -12.89
CA LEU A 198 9.20 -8.14 -11.50
C LEU A 198 9.73 -9.22 -10.56
N GLN A 199 10.09 -8.81 -9.35
CA GLN A 199 10.49 -9.74 -8.29
C GLN A 199 9.43 -10.85 -8.13
N LYS A 200 9.89 -12.05 -7.82
CA LYS A 200 9.02 -13.23 -7.76
C LYS A 200 7.87 -13.07 -6.77
N GLU A 201 8.11 -12.38 -5.67
CA GLU A 201 7.11 -12.06 -4.66
C GLU A 201 5.98 -11.20 -5.25
N VAL A 202 6.33 -10.17 -6.01
CA VAL A 202 5.37 -9.25 -6.65
C VAL A 202 4.51 -9.96 -7.70
N GLN A 203 5.01 -11.02 -8.32
CA GLN A 203 4.23 -11.83 -9.27
C GLN A 203 3.04 -12.57 -8.65
N PHE A 204 2.98 -12.70 -7.31
CA PHE A 204 1.81 -13.22 -6.60
C PHE A 204 0.73 -12.15 -6.35
N GLU A 205 1.08 -10.88 -6.51
CA GLU A 205 0.16 -9.78 -6.32
C GLU A 205 -0.74 -9.58 -7.56
N PRO A 206 -1.93 -8.97 -7.42
CA PRO A 206 -2.85 -8.85 -8.54
C PRO A 206 -2.28 -7.95 -9.64
N SER A 207 -2.21 -8.45 -10.87
CA SER A 207 -1.74 -7.68 -12.02
C SER A 207 -2.54 -6.39 -12.24
N LEU A 208 -3.83 -6.40 -11.91
CA LEU A 208 -4.69 -5.22 -11.99
C LEU A 208 -4.19 -4.06 -11.11
N ALA A 209 -3.51 -4.35 -10.00
CA ALA A 209 -2.95 -3.33 -9.10
C ALA A 209 -1.56 -2.84 -9.55
N LEU A 210 -0.97 -3.47 -10.58
CA LEU A 210 0.40 -3.20 -11.03
C LEU A 210 0.43 -2.60 -12.44
N ASP A 211 -0.45 -3.07 -13.33
CA ASP A 211 -0.44 -2.78 -14.76
C ASP A 211 -0.95 -1.36 -15.07
N GLY A 212 0.00 -0.45 -15.33
CA GLY A 212 -0.27 0.93 -15.74
C GLY A 212 -0.43 1.12 -17.26
N GLY A 213 -0.62 0.02 -18.01
CA GLY A 213 -0.74 0.05 -19.47
C GLY A 213 0.60 -0.01 -20.20
N GLU A 214 0.55 0.22 -21.50
CA GLU A 214 1.72 0.11 -22.38
C GLU A 214 2.83 1.10 -21.97
N SER A 215 2.43 2.32 -21.61
CA SER A 215 3.33 3.41 -21.20
C SER A 215 3.67 3.43 -19.71
N GLY A 216 2.79 2.86 -18.87
CA GLY A 216 2.80 3.01 -17.42
C GLY A 216 2.20 4.32 -16.93
N PHE A 217 1.54 5.10 -17.81
CA PHE A 217 0.97 6.41 -17.48
C PHE A 217 -0.56 6.50 -17.63
N ASP A 218 -1.19 5.42 -18.07
CA ASP A 218 -2.61 5.44 -18.45
C ASP A 218 -3.52 5.93 -17.31
N PHE A 219 -3.23 5.54 -16.07
CA PHE A 219 -3.99 5.97 -14.90
C PHE A 219 -3.73 7.43 -14.53
N TYR A 220 -2.49 7.90 -14.59
CA TYR A 220 -2.18 9.33 -14.33
C TYR A 220 -2.91 10.24 -15.31
N GLU A 221 -2.87 9.90 -16.60
CA GLU A 221 -3.54 10.66 -17.67
C GLU A 221 -5.05 10.69 -17.45
N ALA A 222 -5.66 9.54 -17.17
CA ALA A 222 -7.09 9.42 -16.96
C ALA A 222 -7.55 10.14 -15.68
N ILE A 223 -6.84 9.97 -14.57
CA ILE A 223 -7.19 10.63 -13.30
C ILE A 223 -7.06 12.14 -13.44
N LEU A 224 -5.96 12.65 -14.01
CA LEU A 224 -5.79 14.07 -14.24
C LEU A 224 -6.87 14.65 -15.18
N CYS A 225 -7.22 13.91 -16.23
CA CYS A 225 -8.26 14.36 -17.17
C CYS A 225 -9.66 14.44 -16.51
N ASN A 226 -10.01 13.43 -15.73
CA ASN A 226 -11.38 13.22 -15.27
C ASN A 226 -11.65 13.80 -13.86
N TRP A 227 -10.63 13.83 -13.00
CA TRP A 227 -10.80 14.17 -11.60
C TRP A 227 -10.34 15.58 -11.22
N THR A 228 -9.60 16.28 -12.09
CA THR A 228 -9.16 17.66 -11.80
C THR A 228 -10.34 18.57 -11.47
N GLN A 229 -11.46 18.47 -12.20
CA GLN A 229 -12.65 19.29 -11.94
C GLN A 229 -13.32 18.98 -10.59
N LYS A 230 -13.04 17.82 -9.99
CA LYS A 230 -13.60 17.41 -8.69
C LYS A 230 -12.88 18.05 -7.51
N LEU A 231 -11.64 18.52 -7.71
CA LEU A 231 -10.90 19.29 -6.71
C LEU A 231 -11.46 20.72 -6.61
N ARG A 232 -11.49 21.25 -5.40
CA ARG A 232 -11.70 22.69 -5.15
C ARG A 232 -10.50 23.52 -5.61
N HIS A 233 -10.69 24.79 -5.84
CA HIS A 233 -9.59 25.74 -5.95
C HIS A 233 -8.76 25.71 -4.65
N GLY A 234 -7.45 25.56 -4.76
CA GLY A 234 -6.54 25.34 -3.62
C GLY A 234 -6.52 23.90 -3.10
N GLY A 235 -7.29 23.00 -3.69
CA GLY A 235 -7.22 21.57 -3.42
C GLY A 235 -5.96 20.93 -4.02
N ALA A 236 -5.52 19.82 -3.46
CA ALA A 236 -4.32 19.10 -3.90
C ALA A 236 -4.65 17.78 -4.61
N MET A 237 -3.87 17.47 -5.64
CA MET A 237 -3.76 16.13 -6.19
C MET A 237 -2.39 15.55 -5.86
N VAL A 238 -2.38 14.33 -5.31
CA VAL A 238 -1.17 13.62 -4.88
C VAL A 238 -1.13 12.26 -5.55
N PHE A 239 0.02 11.92 -6.12
CA PHE A 239 0.25 10.59 -6.70
C PHE A 239 1.50 9.94 -6.10
N GLU A 240 1.45 8.63 -5.88
CA GLU A 240 2.65 7.82 -5.84
C GLU A 240 3.20 7.66 -7.26
N LEU A 241 4.52 7.56 -7.40
CA LEU A 241 5.22 7.50 -8.67
C LEU A 241 6.06 6.22 -8.80
N GLY A 242 6.06 5.65 -9.98
CA GLY A 242 7.09 4.72 -10.39
C GLY A 242 8.41 5.44 -10.66
N GLU A 243 9.50 4.68 -10.70
CA GLU A 243 10.83 5.20 -10.98
C GLU A 243 10.88 5.90 -12.36
N ASN A 244 11.50 7.11 -12.41
CA ASN A 244 11.65 7.94 -13.61
C ASN A 244 10.32 8.49 -14.19
N GLN A 245 9.21 8.49 -13.44
CA GLN A 245 7.92 8.99 -13.93
C GLN A 245 7.64 10.46 -13.57
N ALA A 246 8.33 11.02 -12.59
CA ALA A 246 8.06 12.35 -12.01
C ALA A 246 7.99 13.47 -13.05
N ALA A 247 8.94 13.54 -13.98
CA ALA A 247 9.00 14.62 -14.98
C ALA A 247 7.78 14.62 -15.90
N TYR A 248 7.31 13.45 -16.32
CA TYR A 248 6.15 13.32 -17.19
C TYR A 248 4.85 13.65 -16.45
N VAL A 249 4.66 13.11 -15.25
CA VAL A 249 3.47 13.39 -14.43
C VAL A 249 3.40 14.88 -14.06
N ALA A 250 4.53 15.51 -13.72
CA ALA A 250 4.59 16.95 -13.48
C ALA A 250 4.19 17.78 -14.72
N ALA A 251 4.57 17.33 -15.93
CA ALA A 251 4.14 18.00 -17.15
C ALA A 251 2.63 17.85 -17.40
N LEU A 252 2.06 16.68 -17.16
CA LEU A 252 0.63 16.44 -17.23
C LEU A 252 -0.14 17.34 -16.24
N MET A 253 0.33 17.42 -14.98
CA MET A 253 -0.29 18.30 -13.97
C MET A 253 -0.26 19.77 -14.39
N ARG A 254 0.87 20.27 -14.93
CA ARG A 254 0.94 21.66 -15.45
C ARG A 254 -0.06 21.90 -16.57
N ASN A 255 -0.22 20.95 -17.48
CA ASN A 255 -1.18 21.05 -18.60
C ASN A 255 -2.64 21.09 -18.10
N GLN A 256 -2.92 20.54 -16.92
CA GLN A 256 -4.24 20.57 -16.25
C GLN A 256 -4.40 21.81 -15.33
N GLY A 257 -3.43 22.74 -15.31
CA GLY A 257 -3.52 23.98 -14.54
C GLY A 257 -3.12 23.86 -13.07
N PHE A 258 -2.40 22.80 -12.71
CA PHE A 258 -1.82 22.70 -11.36
C PHE A 258 -0.59 23.59 -11.22
N GLU A 259 -0.46 24.22 -10.06
CA GLU A 259 0.70 24.99 -9.64
C GLU A 259 1.35 24.39 -8.38
N ASN A 260 2.47 24.96 -7.94
CA ASN A 260 3.23 24.51 -6.77
C ASN A 260 3.55 22.99 -6.81
N ILE A 261 3.82 22.51 -8.03
CA ILE A 261 4.13 21.10 -8.24
C ILE A 261 5.51 20.80 -7.68
N ARG A 262 5.58 19.81 -6.78
CA ARG A 262 6.82 19.31 -6.19
C ARG A 262 6.79 17.80 -6.02
N THR A 263 7.97 17.21 -6.00
CA THR A 263 8.17 15.78 -5.72
C THR A 263 8.83 15.57 -4.38
N GLU A 264 8.60 14.40 -3.78
CA GLU A 264 9.29 13.95 -2.57
C GLU A 264 10.01 12.63 -2.86
N LEU A 265 11.15 12.45 -2.18
CA LEU A 265 12.00 11.29 -2.32
C LEU A 265 11.66 10.24 -1.25
N ASP A 266 11.75 8.97 -1.62
CA ASP A 266 11.78 7.88 -0.64
C ASP A 266 13.14 7.82 0.09
N PHE A 267 13.26 6.91 1.05
CA PHE A 267 14.50 6.71 1.81
C PHE A 267 15.68 6.25 0.93
N GLY A 268 15.41 5.70 -0.26
CA GLY A 268 16.39 5.30 -1.25
C GLY A 268 16.87 6.45 -2.13
N GLY A 269 16.24 7.63 -2.05
CA GLY A 269 16.56 8.80 -2.87
C GLY A 269 15.87 8.80 -4.24
N THR A 270 14.84 7.98 -4.44
CA THR A 270 14.02 7.94 -5.65
C THR A 270 12.80 8.86 -5.48
N GLU A 271 12.46 9.64 -6.52
CA GLU A 271 11.22 10.43 -6.54
C GLU A 271 10.01 9.48 -6.47
N ARG A 272 9.33 9.48 -5.32
CA ARG A 272 8.28 8.52 -5.02
C ARG A 272 6.88 9.11 -4.94
N ALA A 273 6.76 10.39 -4.65
CA ALA A 273 5.48 11.05 -4.61
C ALA A 273 5.52 12.43 -5.28
N ILE A 274 4.38 12.88 -5.81
CA ILE A 274 4.21 14.20 -6.40
C ILE A 274 2.92 14.83 -5.90
N ILE A 275 2.97 16.11 -5.61
CA ILE A 275 1.81 16.93 -5.26
C ILE A 275 1.72 18.15 -6.16
N GLY A 276 0.52 18.53 -6.55
CA GLY A 276 0.21 19.80 -7.22
C GLY A 276 -1.08 20.39 -6.68
N ILE A 277 -1.19 21.72 -6.73
CA ILE A 277 -2.33 22.48 -6.21
C ILE A 277 -3.13 23.03 -7.38
N ARG A 278 -4.45 22.76 -7.40
CA ARG A 278 -5.38 23.30 -8.40
C ARG A 278 -5.60 24.80 -8.17
N GLN A 279 -5.46 25.60 -9.22
CA GLN A 279 -5.75 27.05 -9.20
C GLN A 279 -7.21 27.33 -9.51
#